data_ecd24f19028d5ee94de0e6b6e14bf1df
#
_entry.id   ecd24f19028d5ee94de0e6b6e14bf1df
#
_cell.length_a   1.000
_cell.length_b   1.000
_cell.length_c   1.000
_cell.angle_alpha   90.00
_cell.angle_beta   90.00
_cell.angle_gamma   90.00
#
_symmetry.space_group_name_H-M   'P 1'
#
loop_
_entity.id
_entity.type
_entity.pdbx_description
1 polymer ?
#
loop_
_entity_poly.entity_id
_entity_poly.type
_entity_poly.pdbx_seq_one_letter_code
_entity_poly.pdbx_strand_id
1 'polypeptide(L)'
;HRNTRNAVGKMIYFDNAATTYPKPPEVIKTMSRATVRYGANPGRGGHKMSYLTSEAVYETRKRVAEFFGTDAPENVIFTKNCTEALNIVIKGLCVPGCRFICSSLDHNAVIRPLEALRRSGTADYDIAPVGKTDDETVADFKRLLRSNTRAVICTGASNVFGERLPTAKLARLAHENGALFILDAAQTAGIVNIDMRRDEIDFLCTAGHKGLYGP
;
A
#
# COMPACT_ATOMS: atom_id res chain seq x y z
N HIS A 1 37.03 1.07 -22.70
CA HIS A 1 35.63 0.95 -22.19
C HIS A 1 34.71 0.55 -23.36
N ARG A 2 34.54 -0.77 -23.59
CA ARG A 2 33.61 -1.29 -24.58
C ARG A 2 32.18 -1.15 -24.07
N ASN A 3 31.36 -0.57 -24.91
CA ASN A 3 29.94 -0.30 -24.74
C ASN A 3 29.16 -1.59 -24.39
N THR A 4 28.81 -1.80 -23.15
CA THR A 4 27.96 -2.92 -22.70
C THR A 4 26.47 -2.75 -23.03
N ARG A 5 26.13 -1.78 -23.91
CA ARG A 5 24.75 -1.47 -24.31
C ARG A 5 24.12 -2.47 -25.32
N ASN A 6 24.87 -3.44 -25.84
CA ASN A 6 24.41 -4.29 -26.95
C ASN A 6 24.21 -5.78 -26.61
N ALA A 7 24.13 -6.16 -25.33
CA ALA A 7 24.02 -7.59 -24.97
C ALA A 7 22.63 -8.01 -24.49
N VAL A 8 21.68 -7.10 -24.31
CA VAL A 8 20.30 -7.45 -24.04
C VAL A 8 19.51 -7.17 -25.29
N GLY A 9 19.29 -8.20 -26.12
CA GLY A 9 18.33 -8.13 -27.22
C GLY A 9 17.01 -7.53 -26.72
N LYS A 10 16.16 -7.04 -27.62
CA LYS A 10 14.86 -6.41 -27.30
C LYS A 10 14.04 -7.30 -26.35
N MET A 11 14.36 -7.24 -25.05
CA MET A 11 13.68 -8.02 -24.01
C MET A 11 12.27 -7.43 -23.85
N ILE A 12 11.27 -8.26 -24.01
CA ILE A 12 9.88 -7.92 -23.68
C ILE A 12 9.66 -8.37 -22.24
N TYR A 13 9.35 -7.42 -21.33
CA TYR A 13 9.16 -7.68 -19.93
C TYR A 13 7.68 -7.53 -19.57
N PHE A 14 7.04 -8.64 -19.17
CA PHE A 14 5.62 -8.68 -18.83
C PHE A 14 5.34 -8.93 -17.34
N ASP A 15 6.35 -8.88 -16.47
CA ASP A 15 6.22 -9.18 -15.05
C ASP A 15 6.24 -7.93 -14.16
N ASN A 16 5.67 -6.80 -14.63
CA ASN A 16 5.60 -5.56 -13.86
C ASN A 16 4.73 -5.67 -12.59
N ALA A 17 3.84 -6.64 -12.51
CA ALA A 17 3.06 -6.91 -11.31
C ALA A 17 3.92 -7.42 -10.14
N ALA A 18 5.05 -8.09 -10.43
CA ALA A 18 6.03 -8.48 -9.43
C ALA A 18 6.91 -7.30 -9.03
N THR A 19 7.56 -6.65 -10.00
CA THR A 19 8.34 -5.41 -9.84
C THR A 19 8.47 -4.72 -11.18
N THR A 20 8.57 -3.39 -11.21
CA THR A 20 8.75 -2.67 -12.48
C THR A 20 10.17 -2.79 -13.02
N TYR A 21 10.30 -3.01 -14.33
CA TYR A 21 11.56 -3.03 -15.05
C TYR A 21 11.39 -2.51 -16.49
N PRO A 22 12.34 -1.74 -17.03
CA PRO A 22 13.51 -1.17 -16.36
C PRO A 22 13.14 -0.01 -15.42
N LYS A 23 13.99 0.25 -14.43
CA LYS A 23 13.84 1.45 -13.59
C LYS A 23 14.28 2.70 -14.37
N PRO A 24 13.62 3.85 -14.20
CA PRO A 24 14.04 5.10 -14.78
C PRO A 24 15.48 5.45 -14.39
N PRO A 25 16.30 6.01 -15.31
CA PRO A 25 17.69 6.39 -14.99
C PRO A 25 17.81 7.36 -13.81
N GLU A 26 16.80 8.20 -13.59
CA GLU A 26 16.72 9.15 -12.48
C GLU A 26 16.66 8.45 -11.13
N VAL A 27 16.00 7.30 -11.03
CA VAL A 27 15.94 6.47 -9.82
C VAL A 27 17.35 5.99 -9.47
N ILE A 28 18.08 5.40 -10.43
CA ILE A 28 19.44 4.90 -10.25
C ILE A 28 20.38 6.04 -9.82
N LYS A 29 20.31 7.19 -10.51
CA LYS A 29 21.11 8.37 -10.17
C LYS A 29 20.82 8.89 -8.77
N THR A 30 19.53 8.91 -8.38
CA THR A 30 19.11 9.39 -7.07
C THR A 30 19.56 8.44 -5.96
N MET A 31 19.48 7.13 -6.16
CA MET A 31 19.98 6.13 -5.21
C MET A 31 21.49 6.30 -4.96
N SER A 32 22.30 6.37 -6.05
CA SER A 32 23.74 6.57 -5.95
C SER A 32 24.07 7.88 -5.22
N ARG A 33 23.37 8.97 -5.55
CA ARG A 33 23.53 10.26 -4.89
C ARG A 33 23.15 10.22 -3.42
N ALA A 34 22.03 9.54 -3.08
CA ALA A 34 21.56 9.40 -1.71
C ALA A 34 22.57 8.63 -0.83
N THR A 35 23.14 7.54 -1.35
CA THR A 35 24.13 6.74 -0.65
C THR A 35 25.37 7.58 -0.26
N VAL A 36 25.81 8.46 -1.14
CA VAL A 36 26.97 9.34 -0.87
C VAL A 36 26.60 10.50 0.05
N ARG A 37 25.41 11.10 -0.12
CA ARG A 37 25.06 12.37 0.52
C ARG A 37 24.36 12.20 1.86
N TYR A 38 23.61 11.12 2.07
CA TYR A 38 22.74 10.91 3.21
C TYR A 38 23.09 9.65 4.01
N GLY A 39 24.40 9.36 4.14
CA GLY A 39 24.89 8.16 4.84
C GLY A 39 24.84 8.21 6.37
N ALA A 40 24.36 9.31 6.97
CA ALA A 40 24.25 9.43 8.42
C ALA A 40 22.88 9.00 8.94
N ASN A 41 22.83 8.61 10.23
CA ASN A 41 21.58 8.22 10.89
C ASN A 41 20.66 9.43 11.05
N PRO A 42 19.41 9.40 10.53
CA PRO A 42 18.45 10.46 10.76
C PRO A 42 17.94 10.47 12.20
N GLY A 43 17.84 11.65 12.80
CA GLY A 43 17.12 11.87 14.05
C GLY A 43 17.89 11.68 15.37
N ARG A 44 19.14 11.17 15.37
CA ARG A 44 19.90 10.95 16.61
C ARG A 44 21.28 11.62 16.68
N GLY A 45 21.66 12.35 15.65
CA GLY A 45 22.97 13.02 15.61
C GLY A 45 22.80 14.53 15.66
N GLY A 46 23.45 15.22 16.60
CA GLY A 46 23.48 16.68 16.66
C GLY A 46 24.45 17.31 15.65
N HIS A 47 24.72 16.65 14.51
CA HIS A 47 25.68 17.13 13.51
C HIS A 47 25.02 17.32 12.14
N LYS A 48 25.67 18.15 11.30
CA LYS A 48 25.13 18.56 9.99
C LYS A 48 24.68 17.40 9.09
N MET A 49 25.42 16.29 9.07
CA MET A 49 25.06 15.13 8.20
C MET A 49 23.76 14.45 8.66
N SER A 50 23.56 14.30 9.98
CA SER A 50 22.31 13.75 10.53
C SER A 50 21.12 14.64 10.20
N TYR A 51 21.28 15.97 10.31
CA TYR A 51 20.26 16.94 9.94
C TYR A 51 19.87 16.82 8.45
N LEU A 52 20.86 16.80 7.54
CA LEU A 52 20.61 16.66 6.09
C LEU A 52 19.88 15.36 5.75
N THR A 53 20.20 14.26 6.44
CA THR A 53 19.49 12.99 6.22
C THR A 53 18.06 13.05 6.74
N SER A 54 17.82 13.64 7.92
CA SER A 54 16.47 13.84 8.48
C SER A 54 15.60 14.70 7.57
N GLU A 55 16.16 15.79 7.04
CA GLU A 55 15.49 16.68 6.12
C GLU A 55 15.10 15.95 4.82
N ALA A 56 16.00 15.13 4.24
CA ALA A 56 15.70 14.35 3.05
C ALA A 56 14.59 13.32 3.28
N VAL A 57 14.55 12.69 4.46
CA VAL A 57 13.46 11.77 4.84
C VAL A 57 12.14 12.53 4.98
N TYR A 58 12.13 13.68 5.64
CA TYR A 58 10.94 14.50 5.82
C TYR A 58 10.39 15.03 4.49
N GLU A 59 11.24 15.56 3.61
CA GLU A 59 10.85 16.00 2.27
C GLU A 59 10.27 14.85 1.43
N THR A 60 10.78 13.63 1.61
CA THR A 60 10.22 12.45 0.95
C THR A 60 8.82 12.14 1.47
N ARG A 61 8.60 12.20 2.81
CA ARG A 61 7.27 12.04 3.41
C ARG A 61 6.28 13.07 2.88
N LYS A 62 6.70 14.32 2.80
CA LYS A 62 5.89 15.42 2.27
C LYS A 62 5.43 15.15 0.84
N ARG A 63 6.36 14.77 -0.05
CA ARG A 63 6.04 14.42 -1.44
C ARG A 63 5.09 13.22 -1.56
N VAL A 64 5.27 12.21 -0.72
CA VAL A 64 4.38 11.04 -0.69
C VAL A 64 2.99 11.44 -0.19
N ALA A 65 2.91 12.28 0.85
CA ALA A 65 1.64 12.80 1.35
C ALA A 65 0.90 13.59 0.26
N GLU A 66 1.57 14.55 -0.38
CA GLU A 66 1.03 15.32 -1.50
C GLU A 66 0.56 14.43 -2.65
N PHE A 67 1.36 13.39 -3.01
CA PHE A 67 1.05 12.47 -4.10
C PHE A 67 -0.23 11.66 -3.86
N PHE A 68 -0.54 11.33 -2.60
CA PHE A 68 -1.75 10.61 -2.22
C PHE A 68 -2.87 11.50 -1.66
N GLY A 69 -2.79 12.82 -1.86
CA GLY A 69 -3.86 13.75 -1.50
C GLY A 69 -4.04 13.97 0.00
N THR A 70 -2.97 13.84 0.78
CA THR A 70 -2.95 14.23 2.20
C THR A 70 -1.89 15.30 2.46
N ASP A 71 -2.11 16.15 3.47
CA ASP A 71 -1.17 17.19 3.91
C ASP A 71 -0.49 16.86 5.24
N ALA A 72 -0.54 15.58 5.65
CA ALA A 72 0.01 15.09 6.90
C ALA A 72 1.26 14.20 6.66
N PRO A 73 2.44 14.77 6.37
CA PRO A 73 3.67 14.02 6.15
C PRO A 73 4.10 13.18 7.35
N GLU A 74 3.69 13.53 8.56
CA GLU A 74 3.90 12.76 9.79
C GLU A 74 3.19 11.41 9.78
N ASN A 75 2.11 11.28 9.01
CA ASN A 75 1.34 10.03 8.85
C ASN A 75 1.94 9.09 7.78
N VAL A 76 2.97 9.54 7.05
CA VAL A 76 3.69 8.67 6.10
C VAL A 76 4.73 7.84 6.84
N ILE A 77 4.54 6.54 6.88
CA ILE A 77 5.40 5.58 7.57
C ILE A 77 6.13 4.72 6.55
N PHE A 78 7.46 4.70 6.61
CA PHE A 78 8.28 3.81 5.78
C PHE A 78 8.42 2.44 6.44
N THR A 79 8.13 1.41 5.67
CA THR A 79 8.26 -0.01 6.05
C THR A 79 9.15 -0.73 5.02
N LYS A 80 9.54 -1.96 5.31
CA LYS A 80 10.37 -2.75 4.38
C LYS A 80 9.65 -3.07 3.07
N ASN A 81 8.33 -3.25 3.15
CA ASN A 81 7.47 -3.59 2.00
C ASN A 81 5.99 -3.42 2.38
N CYS A 82 5.10 -3.55 1.38
CA CYS A 82 3.65 -3.46 1.58
C CYS A 82 3.12 -4.55 2.55
N THR A 83 3.71 -5.73 2.57
CA THR A 83 3.31 -6.81 3.50
C THR A 83 3.49 -6.39 4.96
N GLU A 84 4.62 -5.75 5.29
CA GLU A 84 4.86 -5.23 6.64
C GLU A 84 3.87 -4.10 6.97
N ALA A 85 3.63 -3.17 6.04
CA ALA A 85 2.66 -2.10 6.21
C ALA A 85 1.26 -2.64 6.54
N LEU A 86 0.75 -3.58 5.75
CA LEU A 86 -0.55 -4.24 5.98
C LEU A 86 -0.59 -4.97 7.33
N ASN A 87 0.49 -5.68 7.70
CA ASN A 87 0.56 -6.33 9.02
C ASN A 87 0.52 -5.35 10.18
N ILE A 88 1.22 -4.20 10.07
CA ILE A 88 1.20 -3.15 11.09
C ILE A 88 -0.21 -2.60 11.25
N VAL A 89 -0.88 -2.26 10.15
CA VAL A 89 -2.23 -1.69 10.19
C VAL A 89 -3.25 -2.71 10.72
N ILE A 90 -3.30 -3.92 10.17
CA ILE A 90 -4.27 -4.94 10.56
C ILE A 90 -4.12 -5.30 12.04
N LYS A 91 -2.88 -5.56 12.50
CA LYS A 91 -2.62 -5.91 13.90
C LYS A 91 -2.80 -4.72 14.85
N GLY A 92 -2.44 -3.51 14.40
CA GLY A 92 -2.59 -2.28 15.19
C GLY A 92 -4.05 -1.87 15.40
N LEU A 93 -4.93 -2.18 14.46
CA LEU A 93 -6.37 -1.91 14.56
C LEU A 93 -7.14 -3.01 15.30
N CYS A 94 -6.54 -4.18 15.47
CA CYS A 94 -7.20 -5.33 16.09
C CYS A 94 -7.50 -5.06 17.57
N VAL A 95 -8.75 -5.25 17.94
CA VAL A 95 -9.22 -5.30 19.32
C VAL A 95 -9.93 -6.63 19.55
N PRO A 96 -9.92 -7.20 20.78
CA PRO A 96 -10.57 -8.48 21.05
C PRO A 96 -12.03 -8.52 20.61
N GLY A 97 -12.40 -9.54 19.84
CA GLY A 97 -13.76 -9.76 19.35
C GLY A 97 -14.15 -8.91 18.14
N CYS A 98 -13.24 -8.09 17.59
CA CYS A 98 -13.51 -7.37 16.35
C CYS A 98 -13.52 -8.29 15.12
N ARG A 99 -14.06 -7.77 14.03
CA ARG A 99 -14.15 -8.45 12.75
C ARG A 99 -13.57 -7.58 11.63
N PHE A 100 -12.92 -8.23 10.68
CA PHE A 100 -12.47 -7.62 9.44
C PHE A 100 -13.25 -8.19 8.25
N ILE A 101 -13.36 -7.44 7.18
CA ILE A 101 -13.88 -7.93 5.89
C ILE A 101 -12.81 -7.67 4.85
N CYS A 102 -12.45 -8.66 4.06
CA CYS A 102 -11.52 -8.51 2.94
C CYS A 102 -12.14 -9.05 1.65
N SER A 103 -11.55 -8.72 0.49
CA SER A 103 -12.01 -9.24 -0.79
C SER A 103 -11.45 -10.64 -1.09
N SER A 104 -12.14 -11.40 -1.94
CA SER A 104 -11.63 -12.67 -2.45
C SER A 104 -10.42 -12.52 -3.39
N LEU A 105 -10.08 -11.30 -3.78
CA LEU A 105 -8.92 -10.98 -4.63
C LEU A 105 -7.74 -10.41 -3.85
N ASP A 106 -7.86 -10.29 -2.52
CA ASP A 106 -6.77 -9.77 -1.69
C ASP A 106 -5.55 -10.70 -1.67
N HIS A 107 -4.39 -10.06 -1.65
CA HIS A 107 -3.12 -10.76 -1.58
C HIS A 107 -2.94 -11.46 -0.21
N ASN A 108 -2.09 -12.51 -0.18
CA ASN A 108 -1.71 -13.21 1.05
C ASN A 108 -1.17 -12.31 2.17
N ALA A 109 -0.68 -11.12 1.84
CA ALA A 109 -0.26 -10.12 2.82
C ALA A 109 -1.42 -9.62 3.72
N VAL A 110 -2.67 -9.71 3.23
CA VAL A 110 -3.90 -9.44 3.98
C VAL A 110 -4.40 -10.71 4.66
N ILE A 111 -4.52 -11.81 3.93
CA ILE A 111 -5.14 -13.04 4.43
C ILE A 111 -4.34 -13.68 5.59
N ARG A 112 -3.01 -13.71 5.48
CA ARG A 112 -2.18 -14.37 6.52
C ARG A 112 -2.26 -13.72 7.92
N PRO A 113 -2.14 -12.39 8.07
CA PRO A 113 -2.34 -11.77 9.38
C PRO A 113 -3.77 -11.92 9.91
N LEU A 114 -4.81 -11.86 9.06
CA LEU A 114 -6.19 -12.09 9.47
C LEU A 114 -6.40 -13.53 9.97
N GLU A 115 -5.88 -14.51 9.26
CA GLU A 115 -5.94 -15.91 9.66
C GLU A 115 -5.17 -16.16 10.96
N ALA A 116 -4.04 -15.49 11.18
CA ALA A 116 -3.31 -15.59 12.44
C ALA A 116 -4.12 -15.03 13.62
N LEU A 117 -4.82 -13.90 13.43
CA LEU A 117 -5.72 -13.32 14.44
C LEU A 117 -6.93 -14.22 14.73
N ARG A 118 -7.49 -14.85 13.70
CA ARG A 118 -8.59 -15.81 13.86
C ARG A 118 -8.14 -17.05 14.65
N ARG A 119 -6.98 -17.62 14.32
CA ARG A 119 -6.43 -18.80 15.03
C ARG A 119 -6.09 -18.51 16.49
N SER A 120 -5.69 -17.29 16.82
CA SER A 120 -5.44 -16.87 18.19
C SER A 120 -6.73 -16.57 18.97
N GLY A 121 -7.89 -16.57 18.33
CA GLY A 121 -9.17 -16.19 18.92
C GLY A 121 -9.29 -14.69 19.25
N THR A 122 -8.40 -13.85 18.71
CA THR A 122 -8.40 -12.41 19.00
C THR A 122 -9.43 -11.67 18.17
N ALA A 123 -9.52 -11.98 16.87
CA ALA A 123 -10.46 -11.39 15.93
C ALA A 123 -10.91 -12.42 14.91
N ASP A 124 -11.95 -12.10 14.15
CA ASP A 124 -12.44 -12.93 13.06
C ASP A 124 -12.49 -12.15 11.75
N TYR A 125 -12.67 -12.81 10.62
CA TYR A 125 -12.80 -12.15 9.34
C TYR A 125 -13.71 -12.89 8.37
N ASP A 126 -14.30 -12.13 7.44
CA ASP A 126 -15.09 -12.64 6.32
C ASP A 126 -14.42 -12.26 5.00
N ILE A 127 -14.60 -13.12 3.99
CA ILE A 127 -14.11 -12.87 2.63
C ILE A 127 -15.31 -12.55 1.75
N ALA A 128 -15.38 -11.31 1.25
CA ALA A 128 -16.39 -10.88 0.31
C ALA A 128 -16.05 -11.38 -1.11
N PRO A 129 -16.95 -12.05 -1.80
CA PRO A 129 -16.77 -12.34 -3.22
C PRO A 129 -16.67 -11.02 -4.02
N VAL A 130 -15.96 -11.06 -5.13
CA VAL A 130 -15.94 -9.96 -6.09
C VAL A 130 -16.89 -10.32 -7.25
N GLY A 131 -17.94 -9.51 -7.41
CA GLY A 131 -18.95 -9.67 -8.43
C GLY A 131 -18.47 -9.22 -9.81
N LYS A 132 -19.30 -9.41 -10.83
CA LYS A 132 -19.02 -8.97 -12.21
C LYS A 132 -19.11 -7.46 -12.39
N THR A 133 -19.83 -6.80 -11.50
CA THR A 133 -20.02 -5.35 -11.49
C THR A 133 -19.62 -4.76 -10.15
N ASP A 134 -19.31 -3.46 -10.15
CA ASP A 134 -19.05 -2.70 -8.93
C ASP A 134 -20.19 -2.86 -7.91
N ASP A 135 -21.43 -2.77 -8.37
CA ASP A 135 -22.60 -2.78 -7.49
C ASP A 135 -22.85 -4.17 -6.88
N GLU A 136 -22.58 -5.25 -7.63
CA GLU A 136 -22.56 -6.61 -7.07
C GLU A 136 -21.50 -6.75 -5.99
N THR A 137 -20.27 -6.28 -6.27
CA THR A 137 -19.18 -6.30 -5.31
C THR A 137 -19.53 -5.53 -4.02
N VAL A 138 -20.07 -4.31 -4.17
CA VAL A 138 -20.51 -3.50 -3.01
C VAL A 138 -21.61 -4.20 -2.22
N ALA A 139 -22.59 -4.83 -2.90
CA ALA A 139 -23.66 -5.58 -2.26
C ALA A 139 -23.13 -6.80 -1.48
N ASP A 140 -22.09 -7.47 -1.98
CA ASP A 140 -21.45 -8.59 -1.32
C ASP A 140 -20.73 -8.16 -0.02
N PHE A 141 -19.99 -7.06 -0.06
CA PHE A 141 -19.40 -6.48 1.14
C PHE A 141 -20.47 -6.03 2.15
N LYS A 142 -21.53 -5.38 1.69
CA LYS A 142 -22.63 -4.91 2.53
C LYS A 142 -23.29 -6.03 3.34
N ARG A 143 -23.47 -7.21 2.74
CA ARG A 143 -24.06 -8.38 3.43
C ARG A 143 -23.22 -8.91 4.59
N LEU A 144 -21.91 -8.65 4.58
CA LEU A 144 -20.97 -9.12 5.61
C LEU A 144 -20.76 -8.14 6.75
N LEU A 145 -21.15 -6.86 6.57
CA LEU A 145 -20.97 -5.82 7.58
C LEU A 145 -21.80 -6.12 8.85
N ARG A 146 -21.18 -5.94 10.00
CA ARG A 146 -21.77 -6.14 11.33
C ARG A 146 -21.34 -5.01 12.26
N SER A 147 -22.03 -4.85 13.39
CA SER A 147 -21.75 -3.81 14.39
C SER A 147 -20.33 -3.88 14.98
N ASN A 148 -19.68 -5.05 14.95
CA ASN A 148 -18.30 -5.24 15.41
C ASN A 148 -17.29 -5.24 14.24
N THR A 149 -17.68 -4.88 13.02
CA THR A 149 -16.74 -4.73 11.91
C THR A 149 -15.79 -3.58 12.18
N ARG A 150 -14.50 -3.88 12.32
CA ARG A 150 -13.46 -2.90 12.64
C ARG A 150 -12.96 -2.19 11.38
N ALA A 151 -12.73 -2.97 10.32
CA ALA A 151 -12.29 -2.42 9.05
C ALA A 151 -12.69 -3.30 7.87
N VAL A 152 -12.88 -2.65 6.74
CA VAL A 152 -12.94 -3.22 5.40
C VAL A 152 -11.57 -3.09 4.75
N ILE A 153 -11.04 -4.18 4.21
CA ILE A 153 -9.75 -4.22 3.52
C ILE A 153 -10.01 -4.60 2.08
N CYS A 154 -9.35 -3.92 1.16
CA CYS A 154 -9.54 -4.19 -0.26
C CYS A 154 -8.27 -3.91 -1.04
N THR A 155 -7.88 -4.84 -1.93
CA THR A 155 -6.88 -4.52 -2.93
C THR A 155 -7.43 -3.53 -3.95
N GLY A 156 -6.62 -2.58 -4.38
CA GLY A 156 -7.02 -1.65 -5.45
C GLY A 156 -7.14 -2.33 -6.82
N ALA A 157 -6.30 -3.35 -7.05
CA ALA A 157 -6.38 -4.25 -8.18
C ALA A 157 -5.70 -5.59 -7.86
N SER A 158 -6.26 -6.68 -8.43
CA SER A 158 -5.66 -8.02 -8.28
C SER A 158 -4.32 -8.11 -9.00
N ASN A 159 -3.31 -8.64 -8.31
CA ASN A 159 -2.00 -8.90 -8.91
C ASN A 159 -2.02 -10.11 -9.89
N VAL A 160 -3.07 -10.92 -9.87
CA VAL A 160 -3.23 -12.12 -10.70
C VAL A 160 -4.12 -11.83 -11.91
N PHE A 161 -5.27 -11.22 -11.68
CA PHE A 161 -6.30 -11.00 -12.71
C PHE A 161 -6.25 -9.60 -13.31
N GLY A 162 -5.62 -8.62 -12.64
CA GLY A 162 -5.60 -7.22 -13.06
C GLY A 162 -6.94 -6.50 -12.84
N GLU A 163 -7.94 -7.18 -12.30
CA GLU A 163 -9.25 -6.62 -12.03
C GLU A 163 -9.17 -5.55 -10.94
N ARG A 164 -9.82 -4.41 -11.18
CA ARG A 164 -9.89 -3.28 -10.25
C ARG A 164 -11.16 -3.37 -9.43
N LEU A 165 -11.04 -3.04 -8.14
CA LEU A 165 -12.17 -3.02 -7.24
C LEU A 165 -12.70 -1.58 -7.03
N PRO A 166 -13.99 -1.41 -6.69
CA PRO A 166 -14.62 -0.10 -6.49
C PRO A 166 -14.27 0.53 -5.14
N THR A 167 -12.99 0.82 -4.93
CA THR A 167 -12.42 1.20 -3.62
C THR A 167 -13.12 2.38 -2.96
N ALA A 168 -13.45 3.45 -3.71
CA ALA A 168 -14.14 4.61 -3.16
C ALA A 168 -15.59 4.28 -2.72
N LYS A 169 -16.29 3.38 -3.43
CA LYS A 169 -17.62 2.91 -3.01
C LYS A 169 -17.53 2.06 -1.75
N LEU A 170 -16.49 1.21 -1.65
CA LEU A 170 -16.26 0.36 -0.49
C LEU A 170 -15.83 1.16 0.74
N ALA A 171 -15.05 2.22 0.56
CA ALA A 171 -14.67 3.13 1.63
C ALA A 171 -15.90 3.83 2.25
N ARG A 172 -16.76 4.41 1.41
CA ARG A 172 -18.03 5.00 1.87
C ARG A 172 -18.90 3.99 2.59
N LEU A 173 -19.05 2.80 2.02
CA LEU A 173 -19.83 1.72 2.65
C LEU A 173 -19.27 1.36 4.03
N ALA A 174 -17.95 1.30 4.19
CA ALA A 174 -17.30 1.04 5.48
C ALA A 174 -17.65 2.14 6.49
N HIS A 175 -17.49 3.42 6.11
CA HIS A 175 -17.76 4.57 6.97
C HIS A 175 -19.24 4.70 7.34
N GLU A 176 -20.16 4.45 6.44
CA GLU A 176 -21.61 4.42 6.71
C GLU A 176 -21.98 3.39 7.79
N ASN A 177 -21.12 2.38 8.00
CA ASN A 177 -21.28 1.33 9.01
C ASN A 177 -20.32 1.45 10.19
N GLY A 178 -19.61 2.58 10.33
CA GLY A 178 -18.69 2.85 11.44
C GLY A 178 -17.38 2.06 11.39
N ALA A 179 -17.07 1.45 10.25
CA ALA A 179 -15.82 0.72 10.02
C ALA A 179 -14.80 1.60 9.29
N LEU A 180 -13.50 1.31 9.48
CA LEU A 180 -12.40 1.94 8.76
C LEU A 180 -12.19 1.27 7.39
N PHE A 181 -11.54 1.98 6.46
CA PHE A 181 -11.18 1.45 5.16
C PHE A 181 -9.65 1.39 4.96
N ILE A 182 -9.15 0.20 4.62
CA ILE A 182 -7.73 -0.07 4.36
C ILE A 182 -7.57 -0.43 2.88
N LEU A 183 -6.80 0.36 2.14
CA LEU A 183 -6.46 0.10 0.75
C LEU A 183 -5.10 -0.58 0.63
N ASP A 184 -5.06 -1.81 0.09
CA ASP A 184 -3.84 -2.37 -0.48
C ASP A 184 -3.63 -1.79 -1.89
N ALA A 185 -2.78 -0.77 -1.98
CA ALA A 185 -2.45 -0.08 -3.22
C ALA A 185 -1.18 -0.62 -3.90
N ALA A 186 -0.72 -1.84 -3.56
CA ALA A 186 0.52 -2.40 -4.11
C ALA A 186 0.53 -2.47 -5.64
N GLN A 187 -0.63 -2.64 -6.28
CA GLN A 187 -0.75 -2.70 -7.74
C GLN A 187 -1.26 -1.39 -8.36
N THR A 188 -1.81 -0.46 -7.56
CA THR A 188 -2.49 0.73 -8.08
C THR A 188 -1.75 2.03 -7.82
N ALA A 189 -0.91 2.10 -6.78
CA ALA A 189 -0.09 3.27 -6.50
C ALA A 189 0.84 3.61 -7.68
N GLY A 190 0.78 4.84 -8.16
CA GLY A 190 1.54 5.29 -9.33
C GLY A 190 0.95 4.92 -10.69
N ILE A 191 -0.10 4.09 -10.72
CA ILE A 191 -0.81 3.65 -11.94
C ILE A 191 -2.19 4.28 -12.04
N VAL A 192 -2.89 4.34 -10.91
CA VAL A 192 -4.22 4.93 -10.78
C VAL A 192 -4.12 6.18 -9.92
N ASN A 193 -4.89 7.21 -10.26
CA ASN A 193 -4.99 8.40 -9.43
C ASN A 193 -5.76 8.07 -8.14
N ILE A 194 -5.04 8.00 -7.02
CA ILE A 194 -5.58 7.75 -5.68
C ILE A 194 -5.44 9.05 -4.88
N ASP A 195 -6.53 9.50 -4.28
CA ASP A 195 -6.55 10.63 -3.37
C ASP A 195 -7.24 10.19 -2.08
N MET A 196 -6.47 10.11 -0.99
CA MET A 196 -6.95 9.54 0.28
C MET A 196 -8.14 10.32 0.86
N ARG A 197 -8.17 11.65 0.69
CA ARG A 197 -9.30 12.47 1.18
C ARG A 197 -10.54 12.29 0.32
N ARG A 198 -10.39 12.45 -1.00
CA ARG A 198 -11.50 12.30 -1.95
C ARG A 198 -12.12 10.91 -1.89
N ASP A 199 -11.27 9.89 -1.79
CA ASP A 199 -11.66 8.48 -1.87
C ASP A 199 -11.95 7.89 -0.47
N GLU A 200 -11.88 8.73 0.58
CA GLU A 200 -12.20 8.38 1.97
C GLU A 200 -11.39 7.17 2.50
N ILE A 201 -10.07 7.17 2.23
CA ILE A 201 -9.17 6.08 2.62
C ILE A 201 -8.51 6.40 3.95
N ASP A 202 -8.73 5.58 4.99
CA ASP A 202 -8.10 5.75 6.29
C ASP A 202 -6.64 5.27 6.31
N PHE A 203 -6.37 4.14 5.67
CA PHE A 203 -5.02 3.58 5.56
C PHE A 203 -4.72 3.14 4.14
N LEU A 204 -3.60 3.63 3.60
CA LEU A 204 -3.08 3.22 2.30
C LEU A 204 -1.74 2.49 2.51
N CYS A 205 -1.66 1.25 2.07
CA CYS A 205 -0.45 0.45 2.09
C CYS A 205 0.04 0.21 0.65
N THR A 206 1.31 0.47 0.38
CA THR A 206 1.87 0.31 -0.96
C THR A 206 3.31 -0.17 -0.97
N ALA A 207 3.81 -0.52 -2.16
CA ALA A 207 5.19 -0.91 -2.41
C ALA A 207 5.88 0.09 -3.33
N GLY A 208 7.04 0.59 -2.93
CA GLY A 208 7.79 1.57 -3.73
C GLY A 208 8.34 1.01 -5.04
N HIS A 209 8.66 -0.29 -5.08
CA HIS A 209 9.37 -0.93 -6.22
C HIS A 209 8.46 -1.31 -7.41
N LYS A 210 7.13 -1.10 -7.30
CA LYS A 210 6.15 -1.35 -8.37
C LYS A 210 5.81 -0.06 -9.10
N GLY A 211 4.57 0.35 -9.17
CA GLY A 211 4.12 1.52 -9.93
C GLY A 211 4.75 2.85 -9.55
N LEU A 212 5.36 2.97 -8.37
CA LEU A 212 6.14 4.13 -7.97
C LEU A 212 7.60 4.11 -8.48
N TYR A 213 8.01 3.07 -9.19
CA TYR A 213 9.34 2.89 -9.81
C TYR A 213 10.53 2.93 -8.85
N GLY A 214 10.33 2.84 -7.54
CA GLY A 214 11.40 2.77 -6.54
C GLY A 214 12.25 1.50 -6.64
N PRO A 215 13.35 1.43 -5.92
CA PRO A 215 14.25 0.28 -5.88
C PRO A 215 13.63 -0.96 -5.24
#